data_b5fa4c831f69b7cdc8ed250872075890
#
_entry.id   b5fa4c831f69b7cdc8ed250872075890
#
_cell.length_a   1.000
_cell.length_b   1.000
_cell.length_c   1.000
_cell.angle_alpha   90.00
_cell.angle_beta   90.00
_cell.angle_gamma   90.00
#
_symmetry.space_group_name_H-M   'P 1'
#
loop_
_entity.id
_entity.type
_entity.pdbx_description
1 polymer ?
#
loop_
_entity_poly.entity_id
_entity_poly.type
_entity_poly.pdbx_seq_one_letter_code
_entity_poly.pdbx_strand_id
1 'polypeptide(L)'
;GVTIVYPIVYGNVATLLPQKKVPDSDHTHKWTVSVKGINGQEIGHFVKKVTFKLHETYSNPQRIVEHPPFEITETGWGEFELSIKLQFVEGSEKPVTLYHNLRLHSYEDDGSISTSSKNKPVQSFQYDELVFTDPPETLYQILTMHPIPTLPSKPSPNSLY
;
A
#
# COMPACT_ATOMS: atom_id res chain seq x y z
N GLY A 1 -15.50 5.48 26.14
CA GLY A 1 -15.27 5.43 24.71
C GLY A 1 -14.54 4.18 24.28
N VAL A 2 -14.72 3.84 23.03
CA VAL A 2 -14.09 2.69 22.40
C VAL A 2 -13.16 3.17 21.29
N THR A 3 -11.94 2.65 21.28
CA THR A 3 -10.99 2.91 20.21
C THR A 3 -10.54 1.58 19.63
N ILE A 4 -10.64 1.45 18.30
CA ILE A 4 -10.18 0.28 17.58
C ILE A 4 -9.02 0.71 16.68
N VAL A 5 -7.89 0.02 16.83
CA VAL A 5 -6.69 0.26 16.03
C VAL A 5 -6.51 -0.91 15.08
N TYR A 6 -6.46 -0.62 13.78
CA TYR A 6 -6.28 -1.65 12.76
C TYR A 6 -4.97 -1.38 12.01
N PRO A 7 -3.96 -2.27 12.16
CA PRO A 7 -2.67 -2.07 11.49
C PRO A 7 -2.74 -2.42 10.02
N ILE A 8 -2.13 -1.57 9.20
CA ILE A 8 -2.09 -1.74 7.75
C ILE A 8 -0.67 -1.57 7.24
N VAL A 9 -0.44 -2.10 6.05
CA VAL A 9 0.81 -1.94 5.31
C VAL A 9 0.45 -1.48 3.91
N TYR A 10 1.13 -0.46 3.43
CA TYR A 10 0.92 0.05 2.08
C TYR A 10 2.26 0.42 1.44
N GLY A 11 2.31 0.31 0.14
CA GLY A 11 3.54 0.58 -0.59
C GLY A 11 3.55 -0.10 -1.93
N ASN A 12 4.75 -0.34 -2.46
CA ASN A 12 4.87 -0.92 -3.79
C ASN A 12 6.02 -1.90 -3.92
N VAL A 13 5.90 -2.74 -4.93
CA VAL A 13 7.02 -3.53 -5.47
C VAL A 13 7.24 -3.07 -6.90
N ALA A 14 8.47 -3.17 -7.39
CA ALA A 14 8.82 -2.80 -8.75
C ALA A 14 9.87 -3.74 -9.31
N THR A 15 9.77 -4.02 -10.59
CA THR A 15 10.73 -4.85 -11.32
C THR A 15 11.08 -4.18 -12.64
N LEU A 16 12.29 -4.44 -13.13
CA LEU A 16 12.70 -3.98 -14.46
C LEU A 16 11.90 -4.70 -15.54
N LEU A 17 11.47 -3.95 -16.53
CA LEU A 17 10.86 -4.54 -17.71
C LEU A 17 11.94 -5.13 -18.62
N PRO A 18 11.64 -6.26 -19.31
CA PRO A 18 12.54 -6.75 -20.36
C PRO A 18 12.68 -5.71 -21.46
N GLN A 19 13.92 -5.42 -21.86
CA GLN A 19 14.23 -4.32 -22.78
C GLN A 19 13.62 -4.43 -24.17
N LYS A 20 13.15 -5.61 -24.58
CA LYS A 20 12.72 -5.86 -25.95
C LYS A 20 11.22 -5.80 -26.17
N LYS A 21 10.40 -5.50 -25.15
CA LYS A 21 8.96 -5.66 -25.28
C LYS A 21 8.26 -4.52 -26.01
N VAL A 22 8.75 -3.29 -25.88
CA VAL A 22 8.11 -2.14 -26.55
C VAL A 22 9.22 -1.21 -27.02
N PRO A 23 9.67 -1.33 -28.27
CA PRO A 23 10.82 -0.55 -28.74
C PRO A 23 10.67 0.97 -28.63
N ASP A 24 9.42 1.46 -28.73
CA ASP A 24 9.15 2.90 -28.71
C ASP A 24 8.69 3.41 -27.36
N SER A 25 8.70 2.55 -26.33
CA SER A 25 8.27 2.97 -24.98
C SER A 25 9.48 3.35 -24.15
N ASP A 26 9.34 4.45 -23.41
CA ASP A 26 10.33 4.85 -22.42
C ASP A 26 10.08 4.22 -21.05
N HIS A 27 9.08 3.36 -20.93
CA HIS A 27 8.80 2.67 -19.68
C HIS A 27 9.90 1.66 -19.36
N THR A 28 10.42 1.72 -18.15
CA THR A 28 11.54 0.89 -17.70
C THR A 28 11.16 -0.13 -16.65
N HIS A 29 10.08 0.11 -15.94
CA HIS A 29 9.70 -0.68 -14.78
C HIS A 29 8.22 -1.03 -14.80
N LYS A 30 7.90 -2.16 -14.19
CA LYS A 30 6.55 -2.56 -13.82
C LYS A 30 6.45 -2.50 -12.30
N TRP A 31 5.37 -1.91 -11.80
CA TRP A 31 5.19 -1.78 -10.36
C TRP A 31 3.76 -2.11 -9.96
N THR A 32 3.62 -2.54 -8.71
CA THR A 32 2.33 -2.79 -8.08
C THR A 32 2.28 -2.05 -6.76
N VAL A 33 1.29 -1.19 -6.59
CA VAL A 33 1.03 -0.51 -5.33
C VAL A 33 -0.18 -1.15 -4.67
N SER A 34 -0.12 -1.31 -3.36
CA SER A 34 -1.16 -2.01 -2.62
C SER A 34 -1.33 -1.46 -1.22
N VAL A 35 -2.51 -1.73 -0.65
CA VAL A 35 -2.78 -1.52 0.78
C VAL A 35 -3.51 -2.76 1.30
N LYS A 36 -3.06 -3.25 2.44
CA LYS A 36 -3.64 -4.45 3.07
C LYS A 36 -3.35 -4.45 4.56
N GLY A 37 -3.99 -5.35 5.27
CA GLY A 37 -3.66 -5.56 6.68
C GLY A 37 -2.28 -6.18 6.83
N ILE A 38 -1.72 -6.15 8.04
CA ILE A 38 -0.45 -6.82 8.30
C ILE A 38 -0.60 -8.31 8.04
N ASN A 39 0.49 -8.96 7.68
CA ASN A 39 0.53 -10.38 7.30
C ASN A 39 -0.37 -10.69 6.10
N GLY A 40 -0.62 -9.68 5.24
CA GLY A 40 -1.40 -9.86 4.03
C GLY A 40 -2.89 -10.02 4.26
N GLN A 41 -3.39 -9.70 5.45
CA GLN A 41 -4.82 -9.84 5.71
C GLN A 41 -5.65 -8.89 4.86
N GLU A 42 -6.80 -9.39 4.42
CA GLU A 42 -7.71 -8.58 3.63
C GLU A 42 -8.49 -7.62 4.52
N ILE A 43 -8.69 -6.41 4.01
CA ILE A 43 -9.41 -5.36 4.73
C ILE A 43 -10.77 -5.06 4.09
N GLY A 44 -11.20 -5.91 3.15
CA GLY A 44 -12.45 -5.70 2.40
C GLY A 44 -13.71 -5.78 3.23
N HIS A 45 -13.64 -6.34 4.44
CA HIS A 45 -14.82 -6.40 5.30
C HIS A 45 -15.20 -5.01 5.84
N PHE A 46 -14.26 -4.07 5.96
CA PHE A 46 -14.56 -2.73 6.44
C PHE A 46 -14.17 -1.62 5.46
N VAL A 47 -13.32 -1.91 4.48
CA VAL A 47 -12.97 -0.95 3.43
C VAL A 47 -13.83 -1.22 2.21
N LYS A 48 -14.62 -0.22 1.81
CA LYS A 48 -15.53 -0.34 0.68
C LYS A 48 -14.80 -0.20 -0.65
N LYS A 49 -13.92 0.78 -0.73
CA LYS A 49 -13.13 1.00 -1.95
C LYS A 49 -11.87 1.79 -1.63
N VAL A 50 -10.88 1.62 -2.50
CA VAL A 50 -9.62 2.35 -2.42
C VAL A 50 -9.41 3.07 -3.74
N THR A 51 -9.10 4.36 -3.65
CA THR A 51 -8.79 5.18 -4.82
C THR A 51 -7.30 5.50 -4.82
N PHE A 52 -6.63 5.01 -5.86
CA PHE A 52 -5.20 5.31 -6.09
C PHE A 52 -5.13 6.46 -7.08
N LYS A 53 -4.52 7.57 -6.68
CA LYS A 53 -4.35 8.73 -7.57
C LYS A 53 -2.91 8.78 -8.03
N LEU A 54 -2.71 8.48 -9.31
CA LEU A 54 -1.40 8.43 -9.94
C LEU A 54 -1.00 9.82 -10.47
N HIS A 55 0.23 9.89 -10.97
CA HIS A 55 0.70 11.10 -11.63
C HIS A 55 -0.16 11.41 -12.86
N GLU A 56 -0.29 12.69 -13.17
CA GLU A 56 -1.16 13.16 -14.25
C GLU A 56 -0.75 12.67 -15.64
N THR A 57 0.48 12.16 -15.79
CA THR A 57 0.94 11.58 -17.06
C THR A 57 0.29 10.25 -17.41
N TYR A 58 -0.33 9.59 -16.44
CA TYR A 58 -1.04 8.35 -16.69
C TYR A 58 -2.44 8.62 -17.24
N SER A 59 -2.89 7.77 -18.16
CA SER A 59 -4.29 7.80 -18.57
C SER A 59 -5.16 7.40 -17.38
N ASN A 60 -6.27 8.13 -17.19
CA ASN A 60 -7.16 7.87 -16.06
C ASN A 60 -6.37 7.73 -14.76
N PRO A 61 -5.73 8.82 -14.31
CA PRO A 61 -4.84 8.72 -13.15
C PRO A 61 -5.55 8.36 -11.86
N GLN A 62 -6.86 8.52 -11.81
CA GLN A 62 -7.63 8.13 -10.64
C GLN A 62 -8.15 6.72 -10.84
N ARG A 63 -7.61 5.78 -10.07
CA ARG A 63 -7.94 4.36 -10.20
C ARG A 63 -8.69 3.89 -8.98
N ILE A 64 -9.89 3.38 -9.18
CA ILE A 64 -10.78 2.96 -8.10
C ILE A 64 -10.84 1.44 -8.08
N VAL A 65 -10.56 0.85 -6.91
CA VAL A 65 -10.63 -0.59 -6.70
C VAL A 65 -11.68 -0.85 -5.63
N GLU A 66 -12.70 -1.63 -5.98
CA GLU A 66 -13.85 -1.85 -5.10
C GLU A 66 -13.85 -3.23 -4.44
N HIS A 67 -12.88 -4.08 -4.76
CA HIS A 67 -12.78 -5.43 -4.19
C HIS A 67 -11.32 -5.76 -3.89
N PRO A 68 -11.07 -6.49 -2.79
CA PRO A 68 -9.72 -6.96 -2.51
C PRO A 68 -9.22 -7.91 -3.61
N PRO A 69 -7.93 -7.97 -3.85
CA PRO A 69 -6.89 -7.16 -3.22
C PRO A 69 -6.93 -5.72 -3.71
N PHE A 70 -6.76 -4.78 -2.78
CA PHE A 70 -6.73 -3.37 -3.14
C PHE A 70 -5.34 -3.01 -3.65
N GLU A 71 -5.15 -3.21 -4.94
CA GLU A 71 -3.86 -2.97 -5.57
C GLU A 71 -4.06 -2.61 -7.04
N ILE A 72 -3.09 -1.91 -7.59
CA ILE A 72 -3.03 -1.62 -9.02
C ILE A 72 -1.63 -1.88 -9.52
N THR A 73 -1.53 -2.28 -10.80
CA THR A 73 -0.26 -2.55 -11.45
C THR A 73 -0.16 -1.68 -12.69
N GLU A 74 0.99 -1.04 -12.86
CA GLU A 74 1.27 -0.18 -14.00
C GLU A 74 2.73 -0.31 -14.40
N THR A 75 3.08 0.34 -15.52
CA THR A 75 4.46 0.48 -15.93
C THR A 75 4.81 1.96 -16.02
N GLY A 76 6.09 2.28 -15.94
CA GLY A 76 6.52 3.66 -16.02
C GLY A 76 8.03 3.77 -16.00
N TRP A 77 8.51 5.01 -16.01
CA TRP A 77 9.95 5.30 -16.03
C TRP A 77 10.42 6.12 -14.82
N GLY A 78 9.49 6.68 -14.06
CA GLY A 78 9.86 7.60 -12.99
C GLY A 78 9.16 7.34 -11.68
N GLU A 79 9.75 7.86 -10.63
CA GLU A 79 9.19 7.82 -9.28
C GLU A 79 8.36 9.08 -9.04
N PHE A 80 7.27 8.91 -8.30
CA PHE A 80 6.39 10.03 -7.97
C PHE A 80 5.63 9.71 -6.69
N GLU A 81 5.04 10.74 -6.08
CA GLU A 81 4.16 10.54 -4.93
C GLU A 81 2.74 10.26 -5.42
N LEU A 82 2.13 9.21 -4.89
CA LEU A 82 0.74 8.90 -5.17
C LEU A 82 -0.06 8.90 -3.87
N SER A 83 -1.37 9.09 -4.00
CA SER A 83 -2.25 9.01 -2.86
C SER A 83 -3.10 7.75 -2.91
N ILE A 84 -3.41 7.24 -1.72
CA ILE A 84 -4.22 6.04 -1.52
C ILE A 84 -5.34 6.44 -0.57
N LYS A 85 -6.54 6.58 -1.11
CA LYS A 85 -7.69 7.01 -0.33
C LYS A 85 -8.56 5.81 0.01
N LEU A 86 -8.73 5.55 1.29
CA LEU A 86 -9.57 4.46 1.77
C LEU A 86 -10.93 5.01 2.16
N GLN A 87 -11.99 4.42 1.60
CA GLN A 87 -13.36 4.74 1.97
C GLN A 87 -13.97 3.52 2.66
N PHE A 88 -14.63 3.76 3.77
CA PHE A 88 -15.12 2.70 4.63
C PHE A 88 -16.57 2.36 4.31
N VAL A 89 -16.96 1.14 4.71
CA VAL A 89 -18.34 0.67 4.48
C VAL A 89 -19.34 1.57 5.22
N GLU A 90 -20.54 1.66 4.67
CA GLU A 90 -21.67 2.39 5.25
C GLU A 90 -21.43 3.92 5.34
N GLY A 91 -20.32 4.44 4.80
CA GLY A 91 -20.06 5.87 4.90
C GLY A 91 -19.95 6.37 6.33
N SER A 92 -19.65 5.47 7.26
CA SER A 92 -19.73 5.72 8.68
C SER A 92 -18.54 6.49 9.25
N GLU A 93 -17.44 6.51 8.53
CA GLU A 93 -16.22 7.21 8.93
C GLU A 93 -15.71 8.02 7.75
N LYS A 94 -15.00 9.10 8.06
CA LYS A 94 -14.38 9.91 7.02
C LYS A 94 -13.31 9.10 6.30
N PRO A 95 -13.18 9.29 4.99
CA PRO A 95 -12.10 8.63 4.25
C PRO A 95 -10.73 9.02 4.81
N VAL A 96 -9.80 8.08 4.70
CA VAL A 96 -8.41 8.30 5.10
C VAL A 96 -7.56 8.31 3.84
N THR A 97 -6.67 9.31 3.72
CA THR A 97 -5.76 9.39 2.59
C THR A 97 -4.34 9.16 3.07
N LEU A 98 -3.69 8.19 2.44
CA LEU A 98 -2.29 7.87 2.67
C LEU A 98 -1.48 8.35 1.48
N TYR A 99 -0.22 8.68 1.71
CA TYR A 99 0.69 9.13 0.66
C TYR A 99 1.87 8.20 0.60
N HIS A 100 2.24 7.81 -0.61
CA HIS A 100 3.34 6.90 -0.84
C HIS A 100 4.23 7.40 -1.97
N ASN A 101 5.53 7.42 -1.72
CA ASN A 101 6.51 7.71 -2.77
C ASN A 101 6.83 6.42 -3.48
N LEU A 102 6.40 6.31 -4.74
CA LEU A 102 6.67 5.14 -5.56
C LEU A 102 8.16 4.96 -5.73
N ARG A 103 8.65 3.77 -5.45
CA ARG A 103 10.07 3.45 -5.56
C ARG A 103 10.31 2.43 -6.65
N LEU A 104 11.14 2.80 -7.60
CA LEU A 104 11.58 1.93 -8.69
C LEU A 104 13.01 1.46 -8.48
N HIS A 105 13.79 2.16 -7.68
CA HIS A 105 15.22 1.91 -7.48
C HIS A 105 15.51 1.74 -6.00
N SER A 106 16.52 0.93 -5.69
CA SER A 106 17.12 0.91 -4.37
C SER A 106 18.19 1.99 -4.30
N TYR A 107 18.32 2.62 -3.15
CA TYR A 107 19.24 3.72 -2.95
C TYR A 107 20.31 3.37 -1.92
N GLU A 108 21.54 3.83 -2.18
CA GLU A 108 22.62 3.73 -1.21
C GLU A 108 22.46 4.83 -0.14
N ASP A 109 23.25 4.72 0.93
CA ASP A 109 23.18 5.69 2.03
C ASP A 109 23.47 7.12 1.59
N ASP A 110 24.25 7.30 0.52
CA ASP A 110 24.58 8.62 -0.02
C ASP A 110 23.51 9.16 -0.98
N GLY A 111 22.42 8.43 -1.18
CA GLY A 111 21.34 8.85 -2.05
C GLY A 111 21.50 8.42 -3.50
N SER A 112 22.60 7.78 -3.88
CA SER A 112 22.77 7.25 -5.23
C SER A 112 22.01 5.95 -5.43
N ILE A 113 21.68 5.66 -6.70
CA ILE A 113 21.00 4.41 -7.03
C ILE A 113 21.96 3.24 -6.84
N SER A 114 21.46 2.21 -6.13
CA SER A 114 22.25 1.00 -5.91
C SER A 114 22.40 0.21 -7.19
N THR A 115 23.64 -0.05 -7.61
CA THR A 115 23.91 -0.86 -8.80
C THR A 115 23.93 -2.34 -8.49
N SER A 116 24.13 -2.72 -7.25
CA SER A 116 24.21 -4.14 -6.87
C SER A 116 22.87 -4.86 -6.90
N SER A 117 21.78 -4.12 -6.85
CA SER A 117 20.43 -4.70 -6.86
C SER A 117 19.67 -4.39 -8.13
N LYS A 118 20.36 -4.06 -9.22
CA LYS A 118 19.75 -3.59 -10.47
C LYS A 118 18.69 -4.55 -11.03
N ASN A 119 18.90 -5.84 -10.90
CA ASN A 119 17.98 -6.85 -11.44
C ASN A 119 17.07 -7.47 -10.37
N LYS A 120 17.11 -6.97 -9.17
CA LYS A 120 16.27 -7.48 -8.08
C LYS A 120 15.03 -6.64 -7.92
N PRO A 121 13.90 -7.25 -7.54
CA PRO A 121 12.71 -6.47 -7.23
C PRO A 121 12.99 -5.45 -6.12
N VAL A 122 12.41 -4.28 -6.26
CA VAL A 122 12.44 -3.24 -5.24
C VAL A 122 11.15 -3.34 -4.44
N GLN A 123 11.25 -3.26 -3.13
CA GLN A 123 10.10 -3.24 -2.24
C GLN A 123 10.19 -2.03 -1.34
N SER A 124 9.10 -1.30 -1.24
CA SER A 124 9.03 -0.13 -0.38
C SER A 124 7.66 -0.11 0.27
N PHE A 125 7.60 -0.49 1.53
CA PHE A 125 6.35 -0.57 2.27
C PHE A 125 6.43 0.22 3.56
N GLN A 126 5.30 0.79 3.95
CA GLN A 126 5.14 1.56 5.16
C GLN A 126 4.08 0.92 6.02
N TYR A 127 4.32 0.91 7.32
CA TYR A 127 3.36 0.49 8.33
C TYR A 127 2.60 1.71 8.83
N ASP A 128 1.31 1.57 9.02
CA ASP A 128 0.50 2.59 9.65
C ASP A 128 -0.67 1.94 10.37
N GLU A 129 -1.39 2.74 11.12
CA GLU A 129 -2.53 2.26 11.87
C GLU A 129 -3.76 3.10 11.58
N LEU A 130 -4.86 2.42 11.26
CA LEU A 130 -6.16 3.08 11.17
C LEU A 130 -6.75 3.11 12.58
N VAL A 131 -7.08 4.32 13.07
CA VAL A 131 -7.62 4.49 14.41
C VAL A 131 -9.06 4.92 14.29
N PHE A 132 -9.96 4.09 14.82
CA PHE A 132 -11.39 4.37 14.84
C PHE A 132 -11.80 4.69 16.25
N THR A 133 -12.09 5.98 16.53
CA THR A 133 -12.51 6.43 17.84
C THR A 133 -14.03 6.47 17.87
N ASP A 134 -14.62 5.74 18.80
CA ASP A 134 -16.06 5.63 18.94
C ASP A 134 -16.77 5.39 17.61
N PRO A 135 -16.39 4.31 16.88
CA PRO A 135 -17.00 4.05 15.58
C PRO A 135 -18.50 3.78 15.71
N PRO A 136 -19.29 4.12 14.69
CA PRO A 136 -20.72 3.77 14.70
C PRO A 136 -20.89 2.26 14.89
N GLU A 137 -22.03 1.89 15.46
CA GLU A 137 -22.31 0.49 15.82
C GLU A 137 -22.11 -0.47 14.65
N THR A 138 -22.56 -0.10 13.47
CA THR A 138 -22.41 -0.96 12.28
C THR A 138 -20.94 -1.22 11.99
N LEU A 139 -20.12 -0.18 11.98
CA LEU A 139 -18.70 -0.34 11.74
C LEU A 139 -18.02 -1.11 12.87
N TYR A 140 -18.40 -0.79 14.12
CA TYR A 140 -17.86 -1.50 15.27
C TYR A 140 -18.10 -3.00 15.17
N GLN A 141 -19.31 -3.40 14.80
CA GLN A 141 -19.63 -4.82 14.63
C GLN A 141 -18.80 -5.46 13.54
N ILE A 142 -18.66 -4.79 12.40
CA ILE A 142 -17.86 -5.32 11.29
C ILE A 142 -16.40 -5.49 11.72
N LEU A 143 -15.85 -4.49 12.39
CA LEU A 143 -14.44 -4.54 12.82
C LEU A 143 -14.18 -5.63 13.85
N THR A 144 -15.17 -5.92 14.72
CA THR A 144 -15.00 -6.89 15.79
C THR A 144 -15.44 -8.30 15.41
N MET A 145 -16.16 -8.47 14.30
CA MET A 145 -16.54 -9.79 13.79
C MET A 145 -15.35 -10.59 13.27
N HIS A 146 -14.28 -9.90 12.89
CA HIS A 146 -13.07 -10.54 12.37
C HIS A 146 -11.92 -10.27 13.34
N PRO A 147 -11.04 -11.25 13.55
CA PRO A 147 -9.87 -11.01 14.40
C PRO A 147 -9.05 -9.84 13.89
N ILE A 148 -8.75 -8.90 14.77
CA ILE A 148 -7.90 -7.77 14.43
C ILE A 148 -6.45 -8.25 14.51
N PRO A 149 -5.67 -8.11 13.43
CA PRO A 149 -4.28 -8.57 13.48
C PRO A 149 -3.48 -7.70 14.44
N THR A 150 -2.56 -8.35 15.13
CA THR A 150 -1.66 -7.65 16.05
C THR A 150 -0.23 -7.92 15.63
N LEU A 151 0.64 -6.94 15.87
CA LEU A 151 2.05 -7.14 15.64
C LEU A 151 2.59 -8.14 16.68
N PRO A 152 3.56 -8.98 16.29
CA PRO A 152 4.23 -9.84 17.26
C PRO A 152 4.86 -9.00 18.36
N SER A 153 4.88 -9.54 19.57
CA SER A 153 5.58 -8.91 20.68
C SER A 153 7.06 -8.76 20.33
N LYS A 154 7.67 -7.67 20.78
CA LYS A 154 9.11 -7.53 20.63
C LYS A 154 9.80 -8.70 21.33
N PRO A 155 10.83 -9.29 20.70
CA PRO A 155 11.59 -10.35 21.39
C PRO A 155 12.25 -9.77 22.63
N SER A 156 12.42 -10.63 23.63
CA SER A 156 13.20 -10.22 24.79
C SER A 156 14.65 -9.99 24.38
N PRO A 157 15.42 -9.20 25.14
CA PRO A 157 16.83 -9.00 24.80
C PRO A 157 17.64 -10.28 24.67
N ASN A 158 17.16 -11.38 25.24
CA ASN A 158 17.84 -12.67 25.19
C ASN A 158 17.27 -13.60 24.12
N SER A 159 16.31 -13.15 23.34
CA SER A 159 15.74 -13.96 22.27
C SER A 159 16.68 -13.99 21.09
N LEU A 160 16.87 -15.20 20.56
CA LEU A 160 17.61 -15.38 19.32
C LEU A 160 16.62 -15.43 18.16
N TYR A 161 16.67 -14.41 17.30
CA TYR A 161 16.01 -14.55 16.00
C TYR A 161 16.26 -13.39 15.09
#